data_272c44f522645d13df542152e68b8740
#
_entry.id   272c44f522645d13df542152e68b8740
#
_cell.length_a   1.000
_cell.length_b   1.000
_cell.length_c   1.000
_cell.angle_alpha   90.00
_cell.angle_beta   90.00
_cell.angle_gamma   90.00
#
_symmetry.space_group_name_H-M   'P 1'
#
loop_
_entity.id
_entity.type
_entity.pdbx_description
1 polymer ?
#
loop_
_entity_poly.entity_id
_entity_poly.type
_entity_poly.pdbx_seq_one_letter_code
_entity_poly.pdbx_strand_id
1 'polypeptide(L)'
;MPYTVMLVDNEAIIPRGLMCLIDWKAHNCCVRAIANDGVDAVHQIQESPPDILITDIRMPEMDGLQLCGWVREHYRGIQMILLTGFPDFEYAQQAIQCGVTDFVLKPTTEEALSAAVDKACQRLQKESRVQKSLLLEQQALLGELIFQSRHSLLYILNKLNDLHIVPVSYTHLR
;
A
#
# COMPACT_ATOMS: atom_id res chain seq x y z
N MET A 1 -12.63 -4.97 -1.64
CA MET A 1 -12.99 -3.54 -1.71
C MET A 1 -12.24 -2.93 -2.89
N PRO A 2 -12.78 -1.91 -3.58
CA PRO A 2 -12.05 -1.22 -4.63
C PRO A 2 -10.88 -0.42 -4.04
N TYR A 3 -9.81 -0.27 -4.80
CA TYR A 3 -8.68 0.60 -4.43
C TYR A 3 -9.11 2.06 -4.43
N THR A 4 -8.66 2.79 -3.43
CA THR A 4 -8.96 4.22 -3.29
C THR A 4 -7.93 5.05 -4.05
N VAL A 5 -8.41 6.04 -4.80
CA VAL A 5 -7.58 6.93 -5.63
C VAL A 5 -7.72 8.36 -5.13
N MET A 6 -6.60 9.05 -5.00
CA MET A 6 -6.53 10.50 -4.81
C MET A 6 -5.98 11.16 -6.07
N LEU A 7 -6.64 12.21 -6.53
CA LEU A 7 -6.19 13.04 -7.64
C LEU A 7 -5.68 14.38 -7.09
N VAL A 8 -4.52 14.84 -7.57
CA VAL A 8 -3.91 16.10 -7.13
C VAL A 8 -3.52 16.92 -8.33
N ASP A 9 -4.12 18.10 -8.46
CA ASP A 9 -3.80 19.06 -9.53
C ASP A 9 -4.34 20.43 -9.12
N ASN A 10 -3.56 21.48 -9.29
CA ASN A 10 -3.97 22.86 -8.96
C ASN A 10 -5.00 23.44 -9.96
N GLU A 11 -5.18 22.82 -11.10
CA GLU A 11 -6.21 23.17 -12.07
C GLU A 11 -7.46 22.31 -11.83
N ALA A 12 -8.46 22.82 -11.12
CA ALA A 12 -9.66 22.06 -10.70
C ALA A 12 -10.42 21.33 -11.85
N ILE A 13 -10.20 21.75 -13.11
CA ILE A 13 -10.79 21.10 -14.29
C ILE A 13 -10.13 19.75 -14.58
N ILE A 14 -8.83 19.59 -14.28
CA ILE A 14 -8.05 18.40 -14.64
C ILE A 14 -8.53 17.18 -13.82
N PRO A 15 -8.59 17.19 -12.47
CA PRO A 15 -9.11 16.05 -11.72
C PRO A 15 -10.53 15.66 -12.13
N ARG A 16 -11.40 16.65 -12.44
CA ARG A 16 -12.76 16.39 -12.93
C ARG A 16 -12.76 15.69 -14.28
N GLY A 17 -11.87 16.12 -15.18
CA GLY A 17 -11.68 15.45 -16.47
C GLY A 17 -11.20 14.01 -16.31
N LEU A 18 -10.21 13.77 -15.44
CA LEU A 18 -9.69 12.43 -15.17
C LEU A 18 -10.74 11.50 -14.57
N MET A 19 -11.64 12.01 -13.72
CA MET A 19 -12.75 11.22 -13.17
C MET A 19 -13.69 10.69 -14.24
N CYS A 20 -13.84 11.40 -15.36
CA CYS A 20 -14.72 11.02 -16.46
C CYS A 20 -13.98 10.30 -17.60
N LEU A 21 -12.64 10.30 -17.57
CA LEU A 21 -11.82 9.83 -18.67
C LEU A 21 -11.80 8.31 -18.80
N ILE A 22 -11.84 7.60 -17.67
CA ILE A 22 -11.84 6.13 -17.63
C ILE A 22 -12.97 5.59 -16.73
N ASP A 23 -13.35 4.34 -16.93
CA ASP A 23 -14.24 3.63 -16.00
C ASP A 23 -13.44 3.08 -14.81
N TRP A 24 -13.33 3.86 -13.76
CA TRP A 24 -12.61 3.49 -12.54
C TRP A 24 -13.09 2.18 -11.92
N LYS A 25 -14.38 1.85 -12.07
CA LYS A 25 -14.95 0.60 -11.53
C LYS A 25 -14.43 -0.62 -12.29
N ALA A 26 -14.25 -0.50 -13.62
CA ALA A 26 -13.67 -1.57 -14.43
C ALA A 26 -12.24 -1.92 -13.96
N HIS A 27 -11.48 -0.94 -13.47
CA HIS A 27 -10.15 -1.13 -12.87
C HIS A 27 -10.18 -1.48 -11.38
N ASN A 28 -11.37 -1.77 -10.81
CA ASN A 28 -11.56 -2.00 -9.37
C ASN A 28 -11.03 -0.84 -8.50
N CYS A 29 -11.21 0.40 -8.96
CA CYS A 29 -10.79 1.64 -8.32
C CYS A 29 -11.98 2.55 -8.02
N CYS A 30 -11.82 3.46 -7.06
CA CYS A 30 -12.73 4.59 -6.87
C CYS A 30 -11.97 5.85 -6.45
N VAL A 31 -12.27 6.96 -7.12
CA VAL A 31 -11.72 8.28 -6.73
C VAL A 31 -12.45 8.73 -5.45
N ARG A 32 -11.70 8.88 -4.38
CA ARG A 32 -12.22 9.24 -3.05
C ARG A 32 -11.86 10.64 -2.63
N ALA A 33 -10.76 11.19 -3.14
CA ALA A 33 -10.24 12.47 -2.73
C ALA A 33 -9.68 13.26 -3.93
N ILE A 34 -9.81 14.57 -3.85
CA ILE A 34 -9.17 15.52 -4.76
C ILE A 34 -8.48 16.57 -3.89
N ALA A 35 -7.22 16.82 -4.18
CA ALA A 35 -6.44 17.88 -3.55
C ALA A 35 -6.01 18.93 -4.60
N ASN A 36 -5.86 20.17 -4.16
CA ASN A 36 -5.56 21.28 -5.04
C ASN A 36 -4.05 21.56 -5.18
N ASP A 37 -3.25 21.01 -4.29
CA ASP A 37 -1.78 21.11 -4.29
C ASP A 37 -1.16 20.02 -3.41
N GLY A 38 0.19 19.98 -3.35
CA GLY A 38 0.89 18.97 -2.56
C GLY A 38 0.67 19.11 -1.05
N VAL A 39 0.47 20.32 -0.53
CA VAL A 39 0.26 20.56 0.91
C VAL A 39 -1.13 20.06 1.33
N ASP A 40 -2.16 20.40 0.56
CA ASP A 40 -3.52 19.89 0.74
C ASP A 40 -3.54 18.35 0.66
N ALA A 41 -2.82 17.79 -0.32
CA ALA A 41 -2.69 16.34 -0.47
C ALA A 41 -2.06 15.68 0.77
N VAL A 42 -1.00 16.25 1.35
CA VAL A 42 -0.36 15.76 2.58
C VAL A 42 -1.36 15.71 3.73
N HIS A 43 -2.14 16.78 3.94
CA HIS A 43 -3.15 16.81 5.01
C HIS A 43 -4.20 15.71 4.82
N GLN A 44 -4.72 15.57 3.61
CA GLN A 44 -5.73 14.55 3.32
C GLN A 44 -5.18 13.12 3.42
N ILE A 45 -3.91 12.89 3.00
CA ILE A 45 -3.23 11.58 3.14
C ILE A 45 -3.03 11.21 4.60
N GLN A 46 -2.70 12.17 5.47
CA GLN A 46 -2.56 11.92 6.91
C GLN A 46 -3.86 11.47 7.57
N GLU A 47 -5.00 12.00 7.11
CA GLU A 47 -6.32 11.61 7.60
C GLU A 47 -6.81 10.28 7.03
N SER A 48 -6.59 10.07 5.73
CA SER A 48 -7.06 8.88 5.00
C SER A 48 -6.15 8.56 3.83
N PRO A 49 -5.10 7.74 4.04
CA PRO A 49 -4.15 7.40 2.97
C PRO A 49 -4.86 6.65 1.84
N PRO A 50 -4.67 7.09 0.57
CA PRO A 50 -5.18 6.37 -0.60
C PRO A 50 -4.30 5.18 -0.95
N ASP A 51 -4.82 4.25 -1.75
CA ASP A 51 -4.02 3.18 -2.34
C ASP A 51 -3.20 3.67 -3.54
N ILE A 52 -3.77 4.62 -4.31
CA ILE A 52 -3.16 5.19 -5.52
C ILE A 52 -3.23 6.71 -5.44
N LEU A 53 -2.09 7.36 -5.64
CA LEU A 53 -1.94 8.80 -5.76
C LEU A 53 -1.63 9.14 -7.22
N ILE A 54 -2.44 10.01 -7.83
CA ILE A 54 -2.20 10.55 -9.18
C ILE A 54 -2.04 12.06 -9.03
N THR A 55 -0.87 12.58 -9.36
CA THR A 55 -0.54 13.99 -9.12
C THR A 55 0.09 14.64 -10.35
N ASP A 56 -0.25 15.91 -10.59
CA ASP A 56 0.53 16.76 -11.48
C ASP A 56 1.92 16.99 -10.89
N ILE A 57 2.91 17.28 -11.73
CA ILE A 57 4.24 17.68 -11.29
C ILE A 57 4.26 19.14 -10.87
N ARG A 58 3.71 20.02 -11.70
CA ARG A 58 3.83 21.46 -11.49
C ARG A 58 2.66 22.04 -10.68
N MET A 59 2.86 22.14 -9.38
CA MET A 59 1.89 22.75 -8.46
C MET A 59 2.57 23.81 -7.61
N PRO A 60 1.82 24.84 -7.13
CA PRO A 60 2.35 25.82 -6.19
C PRO A 60 2.69 25.17 -4.84
N GLU A 61 3.51 25.84 -4.07
CA GLU A 61 3.96 25.48 -2.72
C GLU A 61 4.73 24.15 -2.63
N MET A 62 4.07 23.02 -2.87
CA MET A 62 4.67 21.69 -2.93
C MET A 62 4.35 21.05 -4.27
N ASP A 63 5.38 20.81 -5.08
CA ASP A 63 5.24 20.14 -6.36
C ASP A 63 5.01 18.63 -6.22
N GLY A 64 4.60 17.99 -7.33
CA GLY A 64 4.27 16.55 -7.33
C GLY A 64 5.46 15.65 -7.04
N LEU A 65 6.69 16.05 -7.35
CA LEU A 65 7.89 15.27 -7.04
C LEU A 65 8.23 15.36 -5.55
N GLN A 66 8.10 16.54 -4.96
CA GLN A 66 8.25 16.74 -3.51
C GLN A 66 7.18 15.95 -2.75
N LEU A 67 5.93 15.98 -3.23
CA LEU A 67 4.83 15.17 -2.68
C LEU A 67 5.15 13.67 -2.75
N CYS A 68 5.61 13.18 -3.91
CA CYS A 68 5.99 11.76 -4.05
C CYS A 68 7.16 11.38 -3.14
N GLY A 69 8.15 12.25 -2.97
CA GLY A 69 9.26 12.05 -2.03
C GLY A 69 8.75 11.89 -0.60
N TRP A 70 7.88 12.81 -0.17
CA TRP A 70 7.25 12.76 1.16
C TRP A 70 6.41 11.51 1.37
N VAL A 71 5.58 11.14 0.39
CA VAL A 71 4.75 9.92 0.45
C VAL A 71 5.62 8.68 0.58
N ARG A 72 6.72 8.59 -0.18
CA ARG A 72 7.64 7.45 -0.11
C ARG A 72 8.27 7.26 1.27
N GLU A 73 8.59 8.35 1.95
CA GLU A 73 9.19 8.31 3.30
C GLU A 73 8.19 7.86 4.36
N HIS A 74 6.92 8.27 4.24
CA HIS A 74 5.90 8.06 5.27
C HIS A 74 4.94 6.91 4.98
N TYR A 75 4.69 6.59 3.70
CA TYR A 75 3.66 5.62 3.26
C TYR A 75 4.15 4.72 2.13
N ARG A 76 4.80 3.62 2.47
CA ARG A 76 5.41 2.71 1.49
C ARG A 76 4.41 1.94 0.60
N GLY A 77 3.15 1.86 1.00
CA GLY A 77 2.11 1.10 0.28
C GLY A 77 1.36 1.89 -0.79
N ILE A 78 1.52 3.22 -0.84
CA ILE A 78 0.82 4.05 -1.82
C ILE A 78 1.53 3.95 -3.18
N GLN A 79 0.78 3.57 -4.22
CA GLN A 79 1.28 3.59 -5.60
C GLN A 79 1.13 5.00 -6.17
N MET A 80 2.18 5.52 -6.81
CA MET A 80 2.22 6.91 -7.25
C MET A 80 2.32 6.98 -8.78
N ILE A 81 1.46 7.79 -9.41
CA ILE A 81 1.44 8.07 -10.85
C ILE A 81 1.62 9.59 -11.01
N LEU A 82 2.62 10.00 -11.80
CA LEU A 82 2.86 11.41 -12.12
C LEU A 82 2.26 11.77 -13.47
N LEU A 83 1.58 12.91 -13.51
CA LEU A 83 1.12 13.54 -14.74
C LEU A 83 2.05 14.69 -15.10
N THR A 84 2.41 14.84 -16.37
CA THR A 84 3.29 15.93 -16.81
C THR A 84 2.95 16.43 -18.20
N GLY A 85 3.03 17.73 -18.39
CA GLY A 85 2.89 18.37 -19.71
C GLY A 85 4.17 18.40 -20.54
N PHE A 86 5.30 17.98 -19.99
CA PHE A 86 6.60 18.08 -20.65
C PHE A 86 7.35 16.75 -20.59
N PRO A 87 7.83 16.24 -21.73
CA PRO A 87 8.74 15.11 -21.78
C PRO A 87 10.15 15.55 -21.35
N ASP A 88 10.30 15.94 -20.08
CA ASP A 88 11.58 16.38 -19.54
C ASP A 88 12.30 15.19 -18.91
N PHE A 89 13.49 14.91 -19.37
CA PHE A 89 14.30 13.80 -18.90
C PHE A 89 14.65 13.93 -17.40
N GLU A 90 14.83 15.16 -16.92
CA GLU A 90 15.15 15.43 -15.51
C GLU A 90 13.99 15.02 -14.59
N TYR A 91 12.75 15.32 -14.96
CA TYR A 91 11.56 14.88 -14.20
C TYR A 91 11.40 13.37 -14.21
N ALA A 92 11.65 12.72 -15.35
CA ALA A 92 11.60 11.26 -15.41
C ALA A 92 12.66 10.61 -14.51
N GLN A 93 13.87 11.16 -14.47
CA GLN A 93 14.94 10.65 -13.61
C GLN A 93 14.62 10.83 -12.12
N GLN A 94 14.10 12.00 -11.72
CA GLN A 94 13.68 12.24 -10.34
C GLN A 94 12.49 11.36 -9.95
N ALA A 95 11.52 11.16 -10.83
CA ALA A 95 10.38 10.27 -10.63
C ALA A 95 10.84 8.81 -10.34
N ILE A 96 11.84 8.32 -11.08
CA ILE A 96 12.44 7.00 -10.83
C ILE A 96 13.08 6.95 -9.44
N GLN A 97 13.78 7.98 -9.01
CA GLN A 97 14.38 8.05 -7.68
C GLN A 97 13.32 8.07 -6.57
N CYS A 98 12.19 8.75 -6.80
CA CYS A 98 11.04 8.74 -5.90
C CYS A 98 10.28 7.41 -5.93
N GLY A 99 10.59 6.48 -6.85
CA GLY A 99 9.97 5.16 -6.93
C GLY A 99 8.52 5.21 -7.38
N VAL A 100 8.15 6.17 -8.23
CA VAL A 100 6.80 6.25 -8.80
C VAL A 100 6.48 5.00 -9.62
N THR A 101 5.21 4.67 -9.66
CA THR A 101 4.74 3.49 -10.36
C THR A 101 4.72 3.69 -11.86
N ASP A 102 4.29 4.87 -12.27
CA ASP A 102 4.22 5.26 -13.68
C ASP A 102 4.22 6.77 -13.87
N PHE A 103 4.41 7.15 -15.14
CA PHE A 103 4.54 8.53 -15.58
C PHE A 103 3.70 8.70 -16.86
N VAL A 104 2.72 9.59 -16.84
CA VAL A 104 1.77 9.82 -17.93
C VAL A 104 1.91 11.23 -18.47
N LEU A 105 2.04 11.35 -19.80
CA LEU A 105 2.14 12.64 -20.48
C LEU A 105 0.76 13.27 -20.65
N LYS A 106 0.67 14.59 -20.44
CA LYS A 106 -0.48 15.41 -20.82
C LYS A 106 -0.35 15.83 -22.32
N PRO A 107 -1.42 15.85 -23.12
CA PRO A 107 -2.79 15.54 -22.73
C PRO A 107 -2.98 14.04 -22.43
N THR A 108 -3.54 13.76 -21.26
CA THR A 108 -3.77 12.39 -20.80
C THR A 108 -4.84 11.72 -21.65
N THR A 109 -4.51 10.57 -22.25
CA THR A 109 -5.49 9.74 -22.98
C THR A 109 -6.09 8.67 -22.08
N GLU A 110 -7.25 8.12 -22.47
CA GLU A 110 -7.90 7.02 -21.78
C GLU A 110 -6.97 5.81 -21.65
N GLU A 111 -6.29 5.45 -22.75
CA GLU A 111 -5.40 4.30 -22.81
C GLU A 111 -4.19 4.46 -21.87
N ALA A 112 -3.57 5.66 -21.86
CA ALA A 112 -2.40 5.93 -21.05
C ALA A 112 -2.75 5.90 -19.54
N LEU A 113 -3.87 6.53 -19.17
CA LEU A 113 -4.33 6.53 -17.78
C LEU A 113 -4.73 5.13 -17.32
N SER A 114 -5.50 4.41 -18.12
CA SER A 114 -5.92 3.03 -17.83
C SER A 114 -4.71 2.12 -17.62
N ALA A 115 -3.71 2.18 -18.51
CA ALA A 115 -2.49 1.37 -18.40
C ALA A 115 -1.71 1.69 -17.11
N ALA A 116 -1.59 2.97 -16.73
CA ALA A 116 -0.90 3.38 -15.51
C ALA A 116 -1.64 2.91 -14.25
N VAL A 117 -2.98 3.02 -14.23
CA VAL A 117 -3.84 2.55 -13.13
C VAL A 117 -3.75 1.03 -13.01
N ASP A 118 -3.83 0.27 -14.11
CA ASP A 118 -3.69 -1.18 -14.10
C ASP A 118 -2.33 -1.62 -13.53
N LYS A 119 -1.26 -0.94 -13.90
CA LYS A 119 0.08 -1.20 -13.39
C LYS A 119 0.16 -0.94 -11.87
N ALA A 120 -0.47 0.12 -11.37
CA ALA A 120 -0.56 0.39 -9.95
C ALA A 120 -1.36 -0.69 -9.22
N CYS A 121 -2.52 -1.10 -9.74
CA CYS A 121 -3.33 -2.18 -9.19
C CYS A 121 -2.59 -3.53 -9.14
N GLN A 122 -1.83 -3.86 -10.18
CA GLN A 122 -1.02 -5.08 -10.24
C GLN A 122 0.07 -5.08 -9.15
N ARG A 123 0.73 -3.93 -8.91
CA ARG A 123 1.71 -3.80 -7.83
C ARG A 123 1.09 -3.99 -6.45
N LEU A 124 -0.04 -3.32 -6.17
CA LEU A 124 -0.80 -3.48 -4.93
C LEU A 124 -1.21 -4.94 -4.68
N GLN A 125 -1.70 -5.62 -5.71
CA GLN A 125 -2.06 -7.04 -5.62
C GLN A 125 -0.85 -7.92 -5.30
N LYS A 126 0.28 -7.67 -5.94
CA LYS A 126 1.52 -8.42 -5.71
C LYS A 126 2.03 -8.22 -4.29
N GLU A 127 2.07 -6.99 -3.80
CA GLU A 127 2.48 -6.65 -2.44
C GLU A 127 1.57 -7.31 -1.39
N SER A 128 0.26 -7.25 -1.59
CA SER A 128 -0.73 -7.90 -0.72
C SER A 128 -0.55 -9.42 -0.67
N ARG A 129 -0.26 -10.07 -1.82
CA ARG A 129 -0.01 -11.53 -1.86
C ARG A 129 1.26 -11.91 -1.11
N VAL A 130 2.35 -11.16 -1.29
CA VAL A 130 3.62 -11.40 -0.59
C VAL A 130 3.43 -11.22 0.92
N GLN A 131 2.76 -10.16 1.34
CA GLN A 131 2.51 -9.91 2.76
C GLN A 131 1.65 -11.00 3.41
N LYS A 132 0.62 -11.47 2.69
CA LYS A 132 -0.22 -12.58 3.15
C LYS A 132 0.55 -13.89 3.26
N SER A 133 1.44 -14.19 2.30
CA SER A 133 2.29 -15.38 2.35
C SER A 133 3.24 -15.35 3.55
N LEU A 134 3.91 -14.22 3.80
CA LEU A 134 4.79 -14.04 4.95
C LEU A 134 4.04 -14.18 6.29
N LEU A 135 2.84 -13.65 6.37
CA LEU A 135 2.02 -13.77 7.58
C LEU A 135 1.63 -15.23 7.87
N LEU A 136 1.25 -15.99 6.83
CA LEU A 136 0.92 -17.41 6.97
C LEU A 136 2.14 -18.23 7.39
N GLU A 137 3.32 -17.94 6.86
CA GLU A 137 4.56 -18.60 7.22
C GLU A 137 4.94 -18.30 8.69
N GLN A 138 4.82 -17.05 9.13
CA GLN A 138 5.03 -16.68 10.53
C GLN A 138 4.04 -17.39 11.47
N GLN A 139 2.77 -17.51 11.09
CA GLN A 139 1.77 -18.22 11.89
C GLN A 139 2.08 -19.73 11.99
N ALA A 140 2.55 -20.35 10.90
CA ALA A 140 2.95 -21.75 10.91
C ALA A 140 4.15 -21.99 11.85
N LEU A 141 5.19 -21.15 11.76
CA LEU A 141 6.36 -21.24 12.64
C LEU A 141 6.01 -21.06 14.13
N LEU A 142 5.14 -20.10 14.45
CA LEU A 142 4.64 -19.91 15.81
C LEU A 142 3.86 -21.15 16.31
N GLY A 143 3.04 -21.75 15.44
CA GLY A 143 2.32 -22.98 15.74
C GLY A 143 3.26 -24.15 16.09
N GLU A 144 4.34 -24.34 15.31
CA GLU A 144 5.35 -25.36 15.57
C GLU A 144 6.09 -25.12 16.89
N LEU A 145 6.48 -23.88 17.19
CA LEU A 145 7.14 -23.54 18.45
C LEU A 145 6.26 -23.82 19.67
N ILE A 146 4.98 -23.48 19.59
CA ILE A 146 4.00 -23.76 20.65
C ILE A 146 3.84 -25.25 20.82
N PHE A 147 3.73 -26.01 19.74
CA PHE A 147 3.60 -27.45 19.76
C PHE A 147 4.83 -28.13 20.40
N GLN A 148 6.04 -27.74 20.01
CA GLN A 148 7.28 -28.25 20.61
C GLN A 148 7.39 -27.93 22.11
N SER A 149 7.05 -26.69 22.51
CA SER A 149 7.07 -26.28 23.91
C SER A 149 6.09 -27.11 24.76
N ARG A 150 4.91 -27.39 24.22
CA ARG A 150 3.88 -28.18 24.87
C ARG A 150 4.32 -29.66 25.06
N HIS A 151 4.98 -30.23 24.05
CA HIS A 151 5.54 -31.59 24.14
C HIS A 151 6.68 -31.67 25.14
N SER A 152 7.55 -30.68 25.21
CA SER A 152 8.64 -30.60 26.17
C SER A 152 8.13 -30.50 27.60
N LEU A 153 7.10 -29.70 27.85
CA LEU A 153 6.45 -29.56 29.15
C LEU A 153 5.76 -30.89 29.59
N LEU A 154 5.04 -31.52 28.67
CA LEU A 154 4.40 -32.82 28.93
C LEU A 154 5.45 -33.91 29.25
N TYR A 155 6.56 -33.94 28.53
CA TYR A 155 7.66 -34.86 28.78
C TYR A 155 8.28 -34.62 30.16
N ILE A 156 8.53 -33.38 30.53
CA ILE A 156 9.07 -33.03 31.86
C ILE A 156 8.08 -33.39 32.95
N LEU A 157 6.79 -33.07 32.81
CA LEU A 157 5.75 -33.41 33.77
C LEU A 157 5.61 -34.92 33.96
N ASN A 158 5.63 -35.71 32.89
CA ASN A 158 5.61 -37.17 32.98
C ASN A 158 6.84 -37.71 33.72
N LYS A 159 8.03 -37.18 33.42
CA LYS A 159 9.26 -37.61 34.09
C LYS A 159 9.31 -37.23 35.56
N LEU A 160 8.76 -36.07 35.94
CA LEU A 160 8.62 -35.65 37.34
C LEU A 160 7.58 -36.52 38.09
N ASN A 161 6.53 -36.98 37.42
CA ASN A 161 5.54 -37.88 37.95
C ASN A 161 6.13 -39.29 38.19
N ASP A 162 6.94 -39.82 37.25
CA ASP A 162 7.64 -41.08 37.37
C ASP A 162 8.66 -41.11 38.55
N LEU A 163 9.21 -39.94 38.87
CA LEU A 163 10.14 -39.77 40.01
C LEU A 163 9.44 -39.53 41.35
N HIS A 164 8.09 -39.58 41.41
CA HIS A 164 7.28 -39.32 42.62
C HIS A 164 7.54 -37.94 43.28
N ILE A 165 8.02 -36.97 42.50
CA ILE A 165 8.37 -35.64 43.00
C ILE A 165 7.17 -34.68 43.02
N VAL A 166 6.08 -35.00 42.26
CA VAL A 166 4.86 -34.21 42.23
C VAL A 166 3.69 -35.08 42.69
N PRO A 167 2.95 -34.74 43.76
CA PRO A 167 1.75 -35.51 44.16
C PRO A 167 0.65 -35.30 43.07
N VAL A 168 0.13 -36.42 42.59
CA VAL A 168 -0.95 -36.49 41.60
C VAL A 168 -2.23 -35.85 42.16
N SER A 169 -2.50 -34.62 41.79
CA SER A 169 -3.78 -33.97 42.06
C SER A 169 -4.21 -33.11 40.85
N TYR A 170 -4.29 -33.74 39.66
CA TYR A 170 -4.89 -33.11 38.48
C TYR A 170 -5.97 -34.01 37.89
N THR A 171 -7.02 -34.30 38.69
CA THR A 171 -8.22 -35.01 38.19
C THR A 171 -9.35 -34.07 37.76
N HIS A 172 -9.14 -32.75 37.58
CA HIS A 172 -10.19 -31.85 37.14
C HIS A 172 -9.64 -30.79 36.18
N LEU A 173 -9.48 -31.14 34.92
CA LEU A 173 -9.58 -30.22 33.77
C LEU A 173 -10.07 -31.03 32.57
N ARG A 174 -11.41 -31.14 32.52
CA ARG A 174 -12.15 -31.43 31.29
C ARG A 174 -12.57 -30.12 30.64
#